data_1a0fbb0d3c670bd619b983b43fb5385e
#
_entry.id   1a0fbb0d3c670bd619b983b43fb5385e
#
_cell.length_a   1.000
_cell.length_b   1.000
_cell.length_c   1.000
_cell.angle_alpha   90.00
_cell.angle_beta   90.00
_cell.angle_gamma   90.00
#
_symmetry.space_group_name_H-M   'P 1'
#
loop_
_entity.id
_entity.type
_entity.pdbx_description
1 polymer ?
#
loop_
_entity_poly.entity_id
_entity_poly.type
_entity_poly.pdbx_seq_one_letter_code
_entity_poly.pdbx_strand_id
1 'polypeptide(L)'
;VLHADETPVSMLKPGNGKTHRAYLWAYATGAFENTKVVVYDFCESRSGEHARRFLGDWRGSLTCDDFSGYKALIASGVTEVGCLAHARRKFFDLHAANQSQIAEFALQQFARVYDIEREVKELSAEQRQASRQQHTQPVLDALHRWMLLQRQKVPEGSASAKALDYSLRRWEALTRFTGDGQLPVDNNWIENQIRPIAIGRNNWLFAGSLRAGQRAAAVMSLIQSARMNGHDPYAYLRDVMARLPMQRASQIGELLPPRWQPA
;
A
#
# COMPACT_ATOMS: atom_id res chain seq x y z
N VAL A 1 10.82 -5.77 1.01
CA VAL A 1 9.57 -5.11 1.47
C VAL A 1 8.59 -5.05 0.32
N LEU A 2 7.32 -5.42 0.57
CA LEU A 2 6.22 -5.22 -0.37
C LEU A 2 5.16 -4.30 0.24
N HIS A 3 4.46 -3.59 -0.62
CA HIS A 3 3.22 -2.90 -0.32
C HIS A 3 2.05 -3.65 -0.95
N ALA A 4 0.90 -3.71 -0.29
CA ALA A 4 -0.33 -4.24 -0.85
C ALA A 4 -1.52 -3.35 -0.52
N ASP A 5 -2.43 -3.26 -1.49
CA ASP A 5 -3.71 -2.56 -1.37
C ASP A 5 -4.67 -3.04 -2.46
N GLU A 6 -5.98 -2.78 -2.35
CA GLU A 6 -6.95 -3.15 -3.35
C GLU A 6 -8.00 -2.06 -3.56
N THR A 7 -8.51 -1.96 -4.80
CA THR A 7 -9.56 -1.01 -5.14
C THR A 7 -10.73 -1.70 -5.85
N PRO A 8 -11.99 -1.34 -5.56
CA PRO A 8 -13.13 -1.94 -6.23
C PRO A 8 -13.22 -1.47 -7.69
N VAL A 9 -13.58 -2.40 -8.56
CA VAL A 9 -13.85 -2.18 -9.98
C VAL A 9 -15.14 -2.90 -10.36
N SER A 10 -16.05 -2.22 -11.04
CA SER A 10 -17.25 -2.85 -11.58
C SER A 10 -16.88 -3.80 -12.72
N MET A 11 -17.54 -4.97 -12.78
CA MET A 11 -17.37 -5.95 -13.84
C MET A 11 -18.74 -6.39 -14.38
N LEU A 12 -18.86 -6.55 -15.68
CA LEU A 12 -20.08 -7.12 -16.25
C LEU A 12 -20.21 -8.60 -15.86
N LYS A 13 -21.44 -8.95 -15.47
CA LYS A 13 -21.83 -10.34 -15.22
C LYS A 13 -23.15 -10.59 -15.94
N PRO A 14 -23.13 -11.08 -17.19
CA PRO A 14 -24.32 -11.31 -17.99
C PRO A 14 -25.36 -12.13 -17.22
N GLY A 15 -26.62 -11.79 -17.38
CA GLY A 15 -27.76 -12.44 -16.69
C GLY A 15 -28.15 -11.84 -15.34
N ASN A 16 -27.32 -10.97 -14.72
CA ASN A 16 -27.60 -10.42 -13.37
C ASN A 16 -28.32 -9.06 -13.39
N GLY A 17 -28.55 -8.43 -14.54
CA GLY A 17 -29.14 -7.08 -14.65
C GLY A 17 -28.36 -5.94 -14.02
N LYS A 18 -27.22 -6.22 -13.37
CA LYS A 18 -26.32 -5.25 -12.71
C LYS A 18 -24.86 -5.71 -12.79
N THR A 19 -23.94 -4.75 -12.64
CA THR A 19 -22.51 -5.07 -12.54
C THR A 19 -22.19 -5.81 -11.25
N HIS A 20 -21.19 -6.68 -11.31
CA HIS A 20 -20.59 -7.33 -10.18
C HIS A 20 -19.43 -6.48 -9.63
N ARG A 21 -19.28 -6.40 -8.31
CA ARG A 21 -18.17 -5.69 -7.66
C ARG A 21 -16.96 -6.60 -7.58
N ALA A 22 -16.06 -6.44 -8.55
CA ALA A 22 -14.74 -7.07 -8.57
C ALA A 22 -13.69 -6.15 -7.92
N TYR A 23 -12.46 -6.62 -7.78
CA TYR A 23 -11.35 -5.88 -7.17
C TYR A 23 -10.08 -6.00 -7.99
N LEU A 24 -9.36 -4.89 -8.07
CA LEU A 24 -7.99 -4.84 -8.52
C LEU A 24 -7.09 -4.81 -7.28
N TRP A 25 -6.34 -5.86 -7.09
CA TRP A 25 -5.30 -5.96 -6.08
C TRP A 25 -4.00 -5.40 -6.66
N ALA A 26 -3.24 -4.70 -5.86
CA ALA A 26 -1.95 -4.15 -6.26
C ALA A 26 -0.89 -4.60 -5.27
N TYR A 27 0.25 -5.02 -5.79
CA TYR A 27 1.44 -5.38 -5.04
C TYR A 27 2.63 -4.63 -5.62
N ALA A 28 3.35 -3.88 -4.80
CA ALA A 28 4.52 -3.13 -5.26
C ALA A 28 5.72 -3.38 -4.36
N THR A 29 6.90 -3.38 -4.96
CA THR A 29 8.15 -3.30 -4.20
C THR A 29 8.22 -2.00 -3.44
N GLY A 30 8.90 -1.99 -2.29
CA GLY A 30 9.00 -0.82 -1.41
C GLY A 30 9.65 0.39 -2.09
N ALA A 31 9.33 1.58 -1.58
CA ALA A 31 9.87 2.84 -2.10
C ALA A 31 11.42 2.90 -2.00
N PHE A 32 12.00 2.18 -1.06
CA PHE A 32 13.45 2.12 -0.82
C PHE A 32 14.13 0.92 -1.49
N GLU A 33 13.37 0.03 -2.14
CA GLU A 33 13.93 -1.09 -2.89
C GLU A 33 14.59 -0.62 -4.20
N ASN A 34 15.65 -1.29 -4.63
CA ASN A 34 16.33 -0.97 -5.90
C ASN A 34 15.48 -1.33 -7.13
N THR A 35 14.75 -2.44 -7.04
CA THR A 35 13.86 -2.89 -8.11
C THR A 35 12.47 -2.29 -7.93
N LYS A 36 12.04 -1.48 -8.89
CA LYS A 36 10.74 -0.80 -8.87
C LYS A 36 9.73 -1.56 -9.72
N VAL A 37 8.80 -2.26 -9.08
CA VAL A 37 7.77 -3.04 -9.76
C VAL A 37 6.43 -2.84 -9.05
N VAL A 38 5.37 -2.74 -9.82
CA VAL A 38 4.00 -2.92 -9.36
C VAL A 38 3.30 -3.97 -10.22
N VAL A 39 2.60 -4.88 -9.58
CA VAL A 39 1.77 -5.90 -10.24
C VAL A 39 0.34 -5.72 -9.79
N TYR A 40 -0.57 -5.71 -10.76
CA TYR A 40 -2.00 -5.71 -10.52
C TYR A 40 -2.58 -7.08 -10.81
N ASP A 41 -3.43 -7.58 -9.90
CA ASP A 41 -4.20 -8.81 -10.06
C ASP A 41 -5.70 -8.49 -10.00
N PHE A 42 -6.42 -8.78 -11.07
CA PHE A 42 -7.85 -8.53 -11.15
C PHE A 42 -8.64 -9.77 -10.72
N CYS A 43 -9.40 -9.64 -9.64
CA CYS A 43 -10.11 -10.74 -8.99
C CYS A 43 -11.61 -10.45 -8.83
N GLU A 44 -12.42 -11.51 -8.82
CA GLU A 44 -13.88 -11.38 -8.68
C GLU A 44 -14.33 -10.86 -7.32
N SER A 45 -13.50 -10.91 -6.29
CA SER A 45 -13.88 -10.56 -4.93
C SER A 45 -12.76 -9.90 -4.12
N ARG A 46 -13.10 -9.39 -2.93
CA ARG A 46 -12.15 -8.89 -1.93
C ARG A 46 -11.71 -10.02 -0.96
N SER A 47 -11.70 -11.28 -1.39
CA SER A 47 -11.25 -12.37 -0.54
C SER A 47 -9.74 -12.32 -0.32
N GLY A 48 -9.28 -12.43 0.94
CA GLY A 48 -7.84 -12.55 1.26
C GLY A 48 -7.17 -13.80 0.65
N GLU A 49 -7.94 -14.73 0.11
CA GLU A 49 -7.44 -15.88 -0.66
C GLU A 49 -6.67 -15.44 -1.90
N HIS A 50 -7.10 -14.35 -2.54
CA HIS A 50 -6.40 -13.79 -3.71
C HIS A 50 -4.98 -13.36 -3.34
N ALA A 51 -4.82 -12.63 -2.23
CA ALA A 51 -3.51 -12.24 -1.74
C ALA A 51 -2.63 -13.44 -1.37
N ARG A 52 -3.20 -14.46 -0.70
CA ARG A 52 -2.47 -15.70 -0.37
C ARG A 52 -2.01 -16.45 -1.61
N ARG A 53 -2.90 -16.59 -2.61
CA ARG A 53 -2.56 -17.25 -3.88
C ARG A 53 -1.48 -16.49 -4.63
N PHE A 54 -1.56 -15.16 -4.65
CA PHE A 54 -0.58 -14.32 -5.36
C PHE A 54 0.79 -14.36 -4.71
N LEU A 55 0.86 -14.21 -3.38
CA LEU A 55 2.12 -14.17 -2.64
C LEU A 55 2.71 -15.57 -2.39
N GLY A 56 1.87 -16.62 -2.37
CA GLY A 56 2.34 -18.01 -2.16
C GLY A 56 3.17 -18.15 -0.89
N ASP A 57 4.35 -18.71 -1.05
CA ASP A 57 5.31 -18.93 0.04
C ASP A 57 6.24 -17.74 0.31
N TRP A 58 5.96 -16.58 -0.29
CA TRP A 58 6.74 -15.38 -0.02
C TRP A 58 6.72 -15.03 1.47
N ARG A 59 7.90 -14.68 1.98
CA ARG A 59 8.11 -14.21 3.35
C ARG A 59 8.86 -12.89 3.30
N GLY A 60 8.46 -11.97 4.14
CA GLY A 60 9.05 -10.64 4.23
C GLY A 60 8.11 -9.65 4.88
N SER A 61 8.43 -8.37 4.78
CA SER A 61 7.64 -7.29 5.37
C SER A 61 6.59 -6.79 4.37
N LEU A 62 5.30 -6.86 4.74
CA LEU A 62 4.15 -6.41 3.97
C LEU A 62 3.56 -5.16 4.59
N THR A 63 3.66 -4.03 3.88
CA THR A 63 2.99 -2.79 4.28
C THR A 63 1.56 -2.81 3.75
N CYS A 64 0.59 -2.74 4.65
CA CYS A 64 -0.84 -2.78 4.30
C CYS A 64 -1.69 -2.01 5.33
N ASP A 65 -2.95 -1.79 4.97
CA ASP A 65 -3.97 -1.29 5.89
C ASP A 65 -4.45 -2.40 6.86
N ASP A 66 -5.53 -2.12 7.63
CA ASP A 66 -6.14 -3.07 8.58
C ASP A 66 -7.13 -4.05 7.91
N PHE A 67 -7.01 -4.29 6.62
CA PHE A 67 -7.93 -5.20 5.96
C PHE A 67 -7.73 -6.66 6.45
N SER A 68 -8.81 -7.26 6.92
CA SER A 68 -8.78 -8.61 7.50
C SER A 68 -8.28 -9.70 6.54
N GLY A 69 -8.31 -9.45 5.23
CA GLY A 69 -7.84 -10.38 4.21
C GLY A 69 -6.34 -10.69 4.28
N TYR A 70 -5.54 -9.80 4.88
CA TYR A 70 -4.09 -10.03 5.07
C TYR A 70 -3.75 -10.83 6.33
N LYS A 71 -4.69 -10.98 7.30
CA LYS A 71 -4.41 -11.62 8.59
C LYS A 71 -3.90 -13.06 8.48
N ALA A 72 -4.42 -13.82 7.52
CA ALA A 72 -3.96 -15.19 7.30
C ALA A 72 -2.53 -15.26 6.76
N LEU A 73 -2.09 -14.28 5.94
CA LEU A 73 -0.69 -14.15 5.51
C LEU A 73 0.22 -13.82 6.69
N ILE A 74 -0.20 -12.91 7.54
CA ILE A 74 0.54 -12.53 8.75
C ILE A 74 0.69 -13.74 9.68
N ALA A 75 -0.39 -14.49 9.89
CA ALA A 75 -0.37 -15.73 10.69
C ALA A 75 0.54 -16.82 10.08
N SER A 76 0.79 -16.81 8.76
CA SER A 76 1.70 -17.74 8.09
C SER A 76 3.16 -17.29 8.07
N GLY A 77 3.52 -16.18 8.74
CA GLY A 77 4.90 -15.72 8.89
C GLY A 77 5.29 -14.51 8.05
N VAL A 78 4.34 -13.83 7.39
CA VAL A 78 4.57 -12.51 6.77
C VAL A 78 4.58 -11.45 7.87
N THR A 79 5.57 -10.58 7.88
CA THR A 79 5.69 -9.49 8.86
C THR A 79 4.80 -8.32 8.45
N GLU A 80 3.81 -7.97 9.29
CA GLU A 80 2.96 -6.82 9.06
C GLU A 80 3.70 -5.51 9.33
N VAL A 81 3.61 -4.55 8.40
CA VAL A 81 3.99 -3.15 8.61
C VAL A 81 2.74 -2.31 8.46
N GLY A 82 2.34 -1.64 9.52
CA GLY A 82 1.10 -0.86 9.55
C GLY A 82 1.25 0.49 8.84
N CYS A 83 0.14 1.01 8.33
CA CYS A 83 0.09 2.31 7.68
C CYS A 83 -0.22 3.43 8.69
N LEU A 84 0.76 4.30 8.99
CA LEU A 84 0.57 5.41 9.93
C LEU A 84 -0.42 6.46 9.38
N ALA A 85 -0.53 6.61 8.05
CA ALA A 85 -1.50 7.50 7.43
C ALA A 85 -2.95 7.10 7.74
N HIS A 86 -3.25 5.80 7.80
CA HIS A 86 -4.57 5.29 8.19
C HIS A 86 -4.87 5.55 9.67
N ALA A 87 -3.89 5.37 10.56
CA ALA A 87 -4.03 5.74 11.97
C ALA A 87 -4.29 7.25 12.12
N ARG A 88 -3.50 8.09 11.45
CA ARG A 88 -3.67 9.55 11.41
C ARG A 88 -5.07 9.95 10.91
N ARG A 89 -5.58 9.28 9.87
CA ARG A 89 -6.91 9.57 9.29
C ARG A 89 -8.03 9.39 10.31
N LYS A 90 -7.95 8.40 11.21
CA LYS A 90 -8.95 8.20 12.27
C LYS A 90 -9.06 9.42 13.19
N PHE A 91 -7.94 10.06 13.52
CA PHE A 91 -7.93 11.30 14.32
C PHE A 91 -8.33 12.52 13.47
N PHE A 92 -7.97 12.54 12.18
CA PHE A 92 -8.40 13.61 11.29
C PHE A 92 -9.92 13.65 11.14
N ASP A 93 -10.55 12.51 10.89
CA ASP A 93 -12.00 12.39 10.76
C ASP A 93 -12.70 12.76 12.08
N LEU A 94 -12.13 12.36 13.23
CA LEU A 94 -12.62 12.74 14.55
C LEU A 94 -12.53 14.26 14.76
N HIS A 95 -11.42 14.89 14.40
CA HIS A 95 -11.23 16.34 14.54
C HIS A 95 -12.19 17.11 13.62
N ALA A 96 -12.31 16.68 12.37
CA ALA A 96 -13.22 17.30 11.41
C ALA A 96 -14.69 17.23 11.86
N ALA A 97 -15.09 16.15 12.56
CA ALA A 97 -16.46 15.97 13.02
C ALA A 97 -16.82 16.81 14.25
N ASN A 98 -15.90 17.04 15.19
CA ASN A 98 -16.23 17.65 16.49
C ASN A 98 -15.13 18.49 17.13
N GLN A 99 -14.06 18.86 16.41
CA GLN A 99 -12.93 19.66 16.90
C GLN A 99 -12.29 19.08 18.18
N SER A 100 -12.20 17.74 18.26
CA SER A 100 -11.71 17.02 19.43
C SER A 100 -10.27 17.42 19.78
N GLN A 101 -10.03 17.87 21.03
CA GLN A 101 -8.69 18.14 21.55
C GLN A 101 -7.80 16.88 21.57
N ILE A 102 -8.41 15.70 21.79
CA ILE A 102 -7.70 14.41 21.70
C ILE A 102 -7.17 14.21 20.28
N ALA A 103 -8.02 14.49 19.27
CA ALA A 103 -7.62 14.36 17.89
C ALA A 103 -6.56 15.40 17.48
N GLU A 104 -6.72 16.64 17.91
CA GLU A 104 -5.76 17.73 17.65
C GLU A 104 -4.38 17.38 18.16
N PHE A 105 -4.26 16.96 19.42
CA PHE A 105 -2.99 16.57 20.02
C PHE A 105 -2.34 15.40 19.24
N ALA A 106 -3.12 14.33 18.93
CA ALA A 106 -2.61 13.19 18.19
C ALA A 106 -2.10 13.60 16.79
N LEU A 107 -2.86 14.47 16.08
CA LEU A 107 -2.47 14.98 14.77
C LEU A 107 -1.17 15.78 14.81
N GLN A 108 -0.93 16.56 15.86
CA GLN A 108 0.33 17.28 16.07
C GLN A 108 1.51 16.31 16.24
N GLN A 109 1.32 15.19 16.98
CA GLN A 109 2.39 14.21 17.14
C GLN A 109 2.64 13.45 15.82
N PHE A 110 1.60 13.06 15.07
CA PHE A 110 1.78 12.48 13.75
C PHE A 110 2.49 13.46 12.79
N ALA A 111 2.18 14.74 12.83
CA ALA A 111 2.87 15.74 12.00
C ALA A 111 4.38 15.74 12.28
N ARG A 112 4.80 15.71 13.55
CA ARG A 112 6.22 15.61 13.95
C ARG A 112 6.90 14.38 13.35
N VAL A 113 6.23 13.21 13.39
CA VAL A 113 6.78 11.99 12.78
C VAL A 113 6.97 12.18 11.29
N TYR A 114 6.00 12.74 10.57
CA TYR A 114 6.11 12.99 9.14
C TYR A 114 7.13 14.07 8.79
N ASP A 115 7.38 15.05 9.67
CA ASP A 115 8.44 16.03 9.48
C ASP A 115 9.81 15.34 9.47
N ILE A 116 10.07 14.49 10.48
CA ILE A 116 11.30 13.69 10.53
C ILE A 116 11.43 12.78 9.31
N GLU A 117 10.35 12.10 8.90
CA GLU A 117 10.38 11.22 7.72
C GLU A 117 10.74 11.96 6.43
N ARG A 118 10.34 13.23 6.28
CA ARG A 118 10.73 14.06 5.13
C ARG A 118 12.24 14.37 5.13
N GLU A 119 12.81 14.61 6.30
CA GLU A 119 14.24 14.90 6.44
C GLU A 119 15.12 13.68 6.13
N VAL A 120 14.65 12.48 6.52
CA VAL A 120 15.43 11.24 6.38
C VAL A 120 15.20 10.48 5.09
N LYS A 121 14.29 10.96 4.23
CA LYS A 121 13.84 10.24 3.03
C LYS A 121 14.98 9.81 2.10
N GLU A 122 15.94 10.68 1.87
CA GLU A 122 17.05 10.46 0.93
C GLU A 122 18.30 9.86 1.61
N LEU A 123 18.25 9.57 2.91
CA LEU A 123 19.36 8.94 3.63
C LEU A 123 19.46 7.44 3.33
N SER A 124 20.62 6.83 3.63
CA SER A 124 20.76 5.37 3.59
C SER A 124 19.82 4.69 4.60
N ALA A 125 19.57 3.39 4.44
CA ALA A 125 18.73 2.64 5.36
C ALA A 125 19.24 2.71 6.80
N GLU A 126 20.56 2.57 6.99
CA GLU A 126 21.21 2.63 8.29
C GLU A 126 21.08 4.02 8.93
N GLN A 127 21.31 5.06 8.14
CA GLN A 127 21.19 6.46 8.60
C GLN A 127 19.73 6.79 8.93
N ARG A 128 18.78 6.32 8.10
CA ARG A 128 17.35 6.49 8.33
C ARG A 128 16.91 5.80 9.61
N GLN A 129 17.33 4.56 9.82
CA GLN A 129 17.05 3.83 11.06
C GLN A 129 17.62 4.54 12.29
N ALA A 130 18.88 4.97 12.25
CA ALA A 130 19.52 5.69 13.36
C ALA A 130 18.76 6.98 13.71
N SER A 131 18.40 7.79 12.70
CA SER A 131 17.63 9.01 12.90
C SER A 131 16.22 8.73 13.47
N ARG A 132 15.53 7.69 12.98
CA ARG A 132 14.23 7.25 13.51
C ARG A 132 14.32 6.84 14.97
N GLN A 133 15.35 6.07 15.35
CA GLN A 133 15.57 5.68 16.74
C GLN A 133 15.84 6.89 17.64
N GLN A 134 16.61 7.85 17.15
CA GLN A 134 16.96 9.04 17.92
C GLN A 134 15.82 10.06 18.03
N HIS A 135 15.05 10.29 16.97
CA HIS A 135 14.10 11.39 16.87
C HIS A 135 12.63 10.95 16.82
N THR A 136 12.31 9.87 16.09
CA THR A 136 10.92 9.41 15.91
C THR A 136 10.46 8.55 17.08
N GLN A 137 11.30 7.63 17.55
CA GLN A 137 10.93 6.70 18.62
C GLN A 137 10.48 7.41 19.91
N PRO A 138 11.18 8.47 20.42
CA PRO A 138 10.72 9.20 21.61
C PRO A 138 9.34 9.87 21.44
N VAL A 139 9.05 10.36 20.21
CA VAL A 139 7.72 10.95 19.90
C VAL A 139 6.64 9.89 19.95
N LEU A 140 6.89 8.73 19.35
CA LEU A 140 5.96 7.60 19.36
C LEU A 140 5.75 7.03 20.76
N ASP A 141 6.80 6.88 21.56
CA ASP A 141 6.69 6.40 22.94
C ASP A 141 5.86 7.35 23.83
N ALA A 142 6.06 8.65 23.65
CA ALA A 142 5.26 9.65 24.34
C ALA A 142 3.79 9.61 23.90
N LEU A 143 3.54 9.49 22.60
CA LEU A 143 2.20 9.38 22.02
C LEU A 143 1.50 8.11 22.51
N HIS A 144 2.19 6.97 22.55
CA HIS A 144 1.63 5.70 23.05
C HIS A 144 1.16 5.81 24.49
N ARG A 145 2.04 6.29 25.39
CA ARG A 145 1.69 6.50 26.80
C ARG A 145 0.50 7.44 26.94
N TRP A 146 0.49 8.51 26.18
CA TRP A 146 -0.61 9.45 26.20
C TRP A 146 -1.92 8.84 25.69
N MET A 147 -1.90 8.06 24.59
CA MET A 147 -3.07 7.36 24.07
C MET A 147 -3.67 6.39 25.09
N LEU A 148 -2.83 5.63 25.82
CA LEU A 148 -3.27 4.72 26.87
C LEU A 148 -4.01 5.48 28.00
N LEU A 149 -3.47 6.63 28.43
CA LEU A 149 -4.11 7.49 29.45
C LEU A 149 -5.43 8.10 28.94
N GLN A 150 -5.49 8.55 27.70
CA GLN A 150 -6.73 9.12 27.15
C GLN A 150 -7.79 8.03 26.95
N ARG A 151 -7.40 6.82 26.57
CA ARG A 151 -8.35 5.71 26.37
C ARG A 151 -9.14 5.37 27.63
N GLN A 152 -8.52 5.52 28.82
CA GLN A 152 -9.17 5.30 30.10
C GLN A 152 -10.22 6.39 30.44
N LYS A 153 -10.10 7.58 29.82
CA LYS A 153 -10.97 8.73 30.13
C LYS A 153 -12.15 8.86 29.16
N VAL A 154 -12.18 8.11 28.08
CA VAL A 154 -13.24 8.21 27.07
C VAL A 154 -14.21 7.03 27.14
N PRO A 155 -15.53 7.25 26.95
CA PRO A 155 -16.52 6.18 27.00
C PRO A 155 -16.25 5.12 25.92
N GLU A 156 -16.51 3.87 26.27
CA GLU A 156 -16.44 2.76 25.31
C GLU A 156 -17.39 2.98 24.12
N GLY A 157 -16.96 2.60 22.92
CA GLY A 157 -17.75 2.76 21.70
C GLY A 157 -17.82 4.18 21.14
N SER A 158 -17.31 5.20 21.88
CA SER A 158 -17.22 6.58 21.37
C SER A 158 -16.31 6.69 20.14
N ALA A 159 -16.47 7.77 19.35
CA ALA A 159 -15.60 8.03 18.20
C ALA A 159 -14.13 8.19 18.63
N SER A 160 -13.88 8.85 19.78
CA SER A 160 -12.55 8.99 20.36
C SER A 160 -11.96 7.63 20.76
N ALA A 161 -12.75 6.76 21.43
CA ALA A 161 -12.31 5.42 21.78
C ALA A 161 -11.94 4.61 20.53
N LYS A 162 -12.75 4.65 19.47
CA LYS A 162 -12.48 3.94 18.20
C LYS A 162 -11.18 4.41 17.53
N ALA A 163 -10.91 5.72 17.54
CA ALA A 163 -9.67 6.26 16.97
C ALA A 163 -8.43 5.82 17.78
N LEU A 164 -8.50 5.87 19.12
CA LEU A 164 -7.46 5.40 20.01
C LEU A 164 -7.23 3.89 19.90
N ASP A 165 -8.32 3.10 19.96
CA ASP A 165 -8.26 1.63 19.88
C ASP A 165 -7.66 1.13 18.56
N TYR A 166 -7.93 1.80 17.43
CA TYR A 166 -7.31 1.46 16.15
C TYR A 166 -5.79 1.53 16.24
N SER A 167 -5.24 2.62 16.79
CA SER A 167 -3.81 2.81 16.93
C SER A 167 -3.20 1.88 17.97
N LEU A 168 -3.81 1.77 19.15
CA LEU A 168 -3.30 0.96 20.25
C LEU A 168 -3.23 -0.54 19.91
N ARG A 169 -4.27 -1.09 19.26
CA ARG A 169 -4.29 -2.52 18.88
C ARG A 169 -3.24 -2.89 17.84
N ARG A 170 -2.79 -1.92 17.05
CA ARG A 170 -1.85 -2.12 15.96
C ARG A 170 -0.50 -1.44 16.21
N TRP A 171 -0.26 -1.01 17.46
CA TRP A 171 0.89 -0.16 17.79
C TRP A 171 2.22 -0.75 17.31
N GLU A 172 2.44 -2.02 17.54
CA GLU A 172 3.65 -2.72 17.09
C GLU A 172 3.82 -2.66 15.57
N ALA A 173 2.78 -2.97 14.80
CA ALA A 173 2.84 -2.90 13.35
C ALA A 173 3.04 -1.46 12.83
N LEU A 174 2.38 -0.47 13.47
CA LEU A 174 2.47 0.94 13.10
C LEU A 174 3.84 1.56 13.41
N THR A 175 4.57 1.04 14.38
CA THR A 175 5.88 1.57 14.80
C THR A 175 7.07 0.74 14.31
N ARG A 176 6.83 -0.41 13.67
CA ARG A 176 7.87 -1.33 13.20
C ARG A 176 8.90 -0.66 12.27
N PHE A 177 8.49 0.36 11.51
CA PHE A 177 9.38 1.10 10.60
C PHE A 177 10.54 1.79 11.32
N THR A 178 10.45 2.06 12.61
CA THR A 178 11.55 2.67 13.38
C THR A 178 12.72 1.71 13.61
N GLY A 179 12.46 0.41 13.56
CA GLY A 179 13.46 -0.64 13.76
C GLY A 179 14.22 -1.06 12.49
N ASP A 180 13.78 -0.60 11.32
CA ASP A 180 14.41 -0.95 10.03
C ASP A 180 14.26 0.22 9.05
N GLY A 181 15.37 0.75 8.56
CA GLY A 181 15.37 1.86 7.63
C GLY A 181 14.82 1.54 6.23
N GLN A 182 14.63 0.28 5.87
CA GLN A 182 13.98 -0.13 4.62
C GLN A 182 12.45 -0.11 4.72
N LEU A 183 11.89 -0.10 5.93
CA LEU A 183 10.45 -0.11 6.10
C LEU A 183 9.86 1.30 5.90
N PRO A 184 8.73 1.42 5.19
CA PRO A 184 8.04 2.70 5.01
C PRO A 184 7.16 3.02 6.24
N VAL A 185 6.94 4.31 6.48
CA VAL A 185 6.05 4.81 7.54
C VAL A 185 4.57 4.60 7.22
N ASP A 186 4.22 4.53 5.95
CA ASP A 186 2.84 4.38 5.49
C ASP A 186 2.72 3.63 4.16
N ASN A 187 1.47 3.44 3.71
CA ASN A 187 1.14 2.73 2.47
C ASN A 187 0.87 3.69 1.28
N ASN A 188 1.15 4.98 1.40
CA ASN A 188 0.88 5.96 0.35
C ASN A 188 1.60 5.62 -0.98
N TRP A 189 2.70 4.91 -0.91
CA TRP A 189 3.43 4.44 -2.09
C TRP A 189 2.54 3.63 -3.03
N ILE A 190 1.85 2.60 -2.54
CA ILE A 190 0.96 1.77 -3.36
C ILE A 190 -0.34 2.50 -3.71
N GLU A 191 -0.86 3.35 -2.82
CA GLU A 191 -2.04 4.16 -3.10
C GLU A 191 -1.81 5.06 -4.32
N ASN A 192 -0.61 5.62 -4.49
CA ASN A 192 -0.21 6.39 -5.65
C ASN A 192 -0.14 5.53 -6.93
N GLN A 193 0.21 4.24 -6.82
CA GLN A 193 0.19 3.32 -7.96
C GLN A 193 -1.25 2.94 -8.36
N ILE A 194 -2.17 2.84 -7.41
CA ILE A 194 -3.60 2.54 -7.66
C ILE A 194 -4.35 3.76 -8.21
N ARG A 195 -3.95 4.97 -7.84
CA ARG A 195 -4.65 6.23 -8.17
C ARG A 195 -4.99 6.40 -9.65
N PRO A 196 -4.10 6.12 -10.64
CA PRO A 196 -4.44 6.24 -12.06
C PRO A 196 -5.62 5.35 -12.46
N ILE A 197 -5.71 4.17 -11.86
CA ILE A 197 -6.79 3.20 -12.10
C ILE A 197 -8.08 3.66 -11.42
N ALA A 198 -7.99 4.09 -10.17
CA ALA A 198 -9.12 4.58 -9.39
C ALA A 198 -9.77 5.84 -10.02
N ILE A 199 -8.98 6.71 -10.64
CA ILE A 199 -9.47 7.86 -11.40
C ILE A 199 -10.00 7.40 -12.75
N GLY A 200 -9.25 6.58 -13.49
CA GLY A 200 -9.60 6.12 -14.84
C GLY A 200 -10.89 5.32 -14.89
N ARG A 201 -11.25 4.56 -13.85
CA ARG A 201 -12.51 3.80 -13.80
C ARG A 201 -13.76 4.66 -13.97
N ASN A 202 -13.69 5.95 -13.66
CA ASN A 202 -14.79 6.87 -13.89
C ASN A 202 -15.04 7.12 -15.38
N ASN A 203 -14.04 6.89 -16.23
CA ASN A 203 -14.13 7.05 -17.69
C ASN A 203 -14.58 5.75 -18.37
N TRP A 204 -14.02 4.61 -17.98
CA TRP A 204 -14.33 3.30 -18.61
C TRP A 204 -15.38 2.47 -17.85
N LEU A 205 -15.84 2.92 -16.70
CA LEU A 205 -16.98 2.47 -15.89
C LEU A 205 -16.91 1.02 -15.37
N PHE A 206 -16.58 0.04 -16.20
CA PHE A 206 -16.54 -1.38 -15.83
C PHE A 206 -15.58 -2.20 -16.69
N ALA A 207 -15.12 -3.34 -16.18
CA ALA A 207 -14.47 -4.38 -16.96
C ALA A 207 -15.52 -5.25 -17.64
N GLY A 208 -15.36 -5.56 -18.93
CA GLY A 208 -16.33 -6.33 -19.71
C GLY A 208 -16.45 -7.79 -19.28
N SER A 209 -15.44 -8.36 -18.63
CA SER A 209 -15.41 -9.72 -18.08
C SER A 209 -14.22 -9.88 -17.13
N LEU A 210 -14.15 -10.97 -16.39
CA LEU A 210 -12.98 -11.32 -15.58
C LEU A 210 -11.71 -11.35 -16.43
N ARG A 211 -11.74 -12.03 -17.58
CA ARG A 211 -10.59 -12.12 -18.51
C ARG A 211 -10.17 -10.76 -19.06
N ALA A 212 -11.12 -9.87 -19.35
CA ALA A 212 -10.82 -8.51 -19.80
C ALA A 212 -10.14 -7.70 -18.69
N GLY A 213 -10.63 -7.80 -17.43
CA GLY A 213 -10.02 -7.18 -16.27
C GLY A 213 -8.60 -7.68 -16.01
N GLN A 214 -8.36 -8.99 -16.09
CA GLN A 214 -7.05 -9.60 -15.93
C GLN A 214 -6.04 -9.14 -17.00
N ARG A 215 -6.47 -9.05 -18.27
CA ARG A 215 -5.63 -8.51 -19.35
C ARG A 215 -5.29 -7.04 -19.13
N ALA A 216 -6.27 -6.23 -18.74
CA ALA A 216 -6.04 -4.83 -18.41
C ALA A 216 -5.05 -4.70 -17.24
N ALA A 217 -5.20 -5.49 -16.18
CA ALA A 217 -4.30 -5.52 -15.03
C ALA A 217 -2.85 -5.86 -15.46
N ALA A 218 -2.65 -6.87 -16.31
CA ALA A 218 -1.33 -7.24 -16.82
C ALA A 218 -0.67 -6.08 -17.61
N VAL A 219 -1.40 -5.47 -18.55
CA VAL A 219 -0.89 -4.33 -19.33
C VAL A 219 -0.59 -3.12 -18.43
N MET A 220 -1.47 -2.83 -17.47
CA MET A 220 -1.28 -1.73 -16.51
C MET A 220 -0.07 -1.98 -15.60
N SER A 221 0.21 -3.23 -15.22
CA SER A 221 1.41 -3.60 -14.46
C SER A 221 2.67 -3.23 -15.21
N LEU A 222 2.73 -3.54 -16.51
CA LEU A 222 3.87 -3.20 -17.36
C LEU A 222 4.02 -1.68 -17.51
N ILE A 223 2.94 -0.97 -17.82
CA ILE A 223 2.92 0.50 -17.98
C ILE A 223 3.40 1.20 -16.72
N GLN A 224 2.83 0.83 -15.57
CA GLN A 224 3.12 1.51 -14.33
C GLN A 224 4.53 1.16 -13.82
N SER A 225 4.96 -0.09 -13.97
CA SER A 225 6.34 -0.47 -13.65
C SER A 225 7.35 0.22 -14.58
N ALA A 226 7.05 0.42 -15.87
CA ALA A 226 7.89 1.21 -16.76
C ALA A 226 8.05 2.65 -16.27
N ARG A 227 6.95 3.31 -15.87
CA ARG A 227 6.98 4.66 -15.28
C ARG A 227 7.80 4.71 -14.00
N MET A 228 7.67 3.73 -13.12
CA MET A 228 8.43 3.66 -11.87
C MET A 228 9.93 3.53 -12.10
N ASN A 229 10.36 3.02 -13.27
CA ASN A 229 11.75 2.92 -13.69
C ASN A 229 12.19 4.07 -14.61
N GLY A 230 11.38 5.12 -14.78
CA GLY A 230 11.72 6.30 -15.58
C GLY A 230 11.58 6.11 -17.09
N HIS A 231 10.95 5.02 -17.53
CA HIS A 231 10.74 4.76 -18.95
C HIS A 231 9.48 5.44 -19.47
N ASP A 232 9.51 5.91 -20.72
CA ASP A 232 8.29 6.29 -21.42
C ASP A 232 7.46 5.05 -21.73
N PRO A 233 6.20 4.94 -21.27
CA PRO A 233 5.40 3.73 -21.43
C PRO A 233 5.07 3.39 -22.87
N TYR A 234 4.94 4.40 -23.75
CA TYR A 234 4.68 4.15 -25.15
C TYR A 234 5.91 3.56 -25.85
N ALA A 235 7.08 4.16 -25.65
CA ALA A 235 8.34 3.63 -26.20
C ALA A 235 8.60 2.21 -25.68
N TYR A 236 8.42 1.98 -24.39
CA TYR A 236 8.53 0.67 -23.77
C TYR A 236 7.60 -0.37 -24.41
N LEU A 237 6.30 -0.11 -24.45
CA LEU A 237 5.34 -1.08 -24.99
C LEU A 237 5.55 -1.33 -26.48
N ARG A 238 5.86 -0.29 -27.27
CA ARG A 238 6.14 -0.43 -28.70
C ARG A 238 7.31 -1.37 -28.95
N ASP A 239 8.41 -1.19 -28.22
CA ASP A 239 9.60 -2.02 -28.35
C ASP A 239 9.32 -3.47 -27.88
N VAL A 240 8.70 -3.64 -26.72
CA VAL A 240 8.34 -4.96 -26.19
C VAL A 240 7.42 -5.71 -27.15
N MET A 241 6.40 -5.06 -27.69
CA MET A 241 5.49 -5.71 -28.66
C MET A 241 6.19 -6.10 -29.97
N ALA A 242 7.17 -5.33 -30.42
CA ALA A 242 7.96 -5.67 -31.62
C ALA A 242 8.90 -6.88 -31.35
N ARG A 243 9.53 -6.91 -30.16
CA ARG A 243 10.51 -7.96 -29.81
C ARG A 243 9.87 -9.25 -29.31
N LEU A 244 8.74 -9.19 -28.63
CA LEU A 244 8.09 -10.31 -27.94
C LEU A 244 7.87 -11.55 -28.84
N PRO A 245 7.42 -11.44 -30.11
CA PRO A 245 7.21 -12.59 -30.96
C PRO A 245 8.50 -13.38 -31.28
N MET A 246 9.66 -12.73 -31.22
CA MET A 246 10.97 -13.30 -31.50
C MET A 246 11.80 -13.62 -30.27
N GLN A 247 11.31 -13.18 -29.07
CA GLN A 247 12.03 -13.35 -27.81
C GLN A 247 11.97 -14.81 -27.34
N ARG A 248 13.11 -15.36 -26.98
CA ARG A 248 13.17 -16.71 -26.37
C ARG A 248 12.48 -16.67 -24.99
N ALA A 249 11.70 -17.69 -24.67
CA ALA A 249 11.00 -17.78 -23.39
C ALA A 249 11.96 -17.68 -22.18
N SER A 250 13.17 -18.25 -22.29
CA SER A 250 14.22 -18.16 -21.26
C SER A 250 14.79 -16.76 -21.06
N GLN A 251 14.61 -15.86 -22.02
CA GLN A 251 15.12 -14.48 -22.00
C GLN A 251 14.00 -13.43 -21.84
N ILE A 252 12.76 -13.85 -21.59
CA ILE A 252 11.62 -12.92 -21.48
C ILE A 252 11.79 -11.90 -20.36
N GLY A 253 12.59 -12.24 -19.34
CA GLY A 253 12.92 -11.34 -18.23
C GLY A 253 13.65 -10.06 -18.65
N GLU A 254 14.31 -10.04 -19.83
CA GLU A 254 14.98 -8.86 -20.37
C GLU A 254 13.97 -7.79 -20.83
N LEU A 255 12.75 -8.20 -21.15
CA LEU A 255 11.66 -7.30 -21.54
C LEU A 255 10.88 -6.71 -20.36
N LEU A 256 11.15 -7.16 -19.14
CA LEU A 256 10.49 -6.62 -17.95
C LEU A 256 11.00 -5.20 -17.63
N PRO A 257 10.12 -4.28 -17.19
CA PRO A 257 10.46 -2.87 -17.01
C PRO A 257 11.75 -2.58 -16.24
N PRO A 258 12.09 -3.29 -15.14
CA PRO A 258 13.34 -3.02 -14.42
C PRO A 258 14.61 -3.41 -15.15
N ARG A 259 14.52 -4.24 -16.19
CA ARG A 259 15.66 -4.74 -16.96
C ARG A 259 15.64 -4.27 -18.40
N TRP A 260 14.55 -3.64 -18.82
CA TRP A 260 14.38 -3.22 -20.20
C TRP A 260 15.39 -2.14 -20.59
N GLN A 261 15.99 -2.35 -21.75
CA GLN A 261 16.82 -1.37 -22.43
C GLN A 261 16.26 -1.19 -23.86
N PRO A 262 16.14 0.05 -24.36
CA PRO A 262 15.74 0.31 -25.74
C PRO A 262 16.64 -0.44 -26.71
N ALA A 263 16.07 -0.96 -27.81
CA ALA A 263 16.83 -1.57 -28.91
C ALA A 263 17.58 -0.50 -29.71
#